data_0a6c3af81d2a3da1c8c61737db937453
#
_entry.id   0a6c3af81d2a3da1c8c61737db937453
#
_cell.length_a   1.000
_cell.length_b   1.000
_cell.length_c   1.000
_cell.angle_alpha   90.00
_cell.angle_beta   90.00
_cell.angle_gamma   90.00
#
_symmetry.space_group_name_H-M   'P 1'
#
loop_
_entity.id
_entity.type
_entity.pdbx_description
1 polymer ?
#
loop_
_entity_poly.entity_id
_entity_poly.type
_entity_poly.pdbx_seq_one_letter_code
_entity_poly.pdbx_strand_id
1 'polypeptide(L)'
;SKDANFVIEHNGEYFTAISWVEGETMSYILANAPEPADVSNIYHDLGIALAQFHQAADNWQPPAQFQRHKWDRNGLVGEQPVWGRFWDNPDLLPDERYTLIKVQDQMNEALSHLEGTLDYGLIHADLIPDNVMIDQGQITFLDFDDCGFGFRLFDIATILLK
;
A
#
# COMPACT_ATOMS: atom_id res chain seq x y z
N SER A 1 -18.37 -3.13 -19.97
CA SER A 1 -18.32 -3.36 -21.40
C SER A 1 -19.02 -4.67 -21.74
N LYS A 2 -19.58 -4.79 -22.94
CA LYS A 2 -20.27 -6.05 -23.39
C LYS A 2 -19.30 -7.23 -23.52
N ASP A 3 -18.01 -6.97 -23.56
CA ASP A 3 -16.95 -7.94 -23.84
C ASP A 3 -16.09 -8.27 -22.60
N ALA A 4 -16.53 -7.89 -21.39
CA ALA A 4 -15.81 -8.08 -20.12
C ALA A 4 -14.38 -7.47 -20.09
N ASN A 5 -14.05 -6.58 -21.02
CA ASN A 5 -12.80 -5.83 -20.99
C ASN A 5 -12.96 -4.60 -20.09
N PHE A 6 -12.18 -4.56 -19.03
CA PHE A 6 -12.14 -3.43 -18.10
C PHE A 6 -11.27 -2.27 -18.60
N VAL A 7 -10.43 -2.51 -19.63
CA VAL A 7 -9.53 -1.56 -20.25
C VAL A 7 -9.89 -1.39 -21.70
N ILE A 8 -10.02 -0.16 -22.18
CA ILE A 8 -10.28 0.19 -23.58
C ILE A 8 -9.06 0.95 -24.09
N GLU A 9 -8.51 0.51 -25.21
CA GLU A 9 -7.48 1.24 -25.94
C GLU A 9 -8.15 2.16 -26.97
N HIS A 10 -7.77 3.42 -27.01
CA HIS A 10 -8.19 4.39 -28.00
C HIS A 10 -7.04 5.35 -28.34
N ASN A 11 -6.63 5.40 -29.61
CA ASN A 11 -5.52 6.23 -30.10
C ASN A 11 -4.18 6.01 -29.36
N GLY A 12 -3.89 4.78 -28.90
CA GLY A 12 -2.67 4.45 -28.16
C GLY A 12 -2.73 4.79 -26.68
N GLU A 13 -3.86 5.30 -26.20
CA GLU A 13 -4.12 5.55 -24.78
C GLU A 13 -5.05 4.46 -24.19
N TYR A 14 -4.85 4.16 -22.91
CA TYR A 14 -5.64 3.16 -22.20
C TYR A 14 -6.60 3.84 -21.23
N PHE A 15 -7.87 3.46 -21.32
CA PHE A 15 -8.94 4.00 -20.48
C PHE A 15 -9.56 2.87 -19.66
N THR A 16 -9.83 3.13 -18.40
CA THR A 16 -10.63 2.28 -17.54
C THR A 16 -11.76 3.09 -16.92
N ALA A 17 -12.86 2.42 -16.60
CA ALA A 17 -13.97 3.00 -15.86
C ALA A 17 -14.33 2.06 -14.72
N ILE A 18 -14.34 2.61 -13.51
CA ILE A 18 -14.77 1.93 -12.30
C ILE A 18 -16.08 2.56 -11.79
N SER A 19 -16.84 1.82 -11.01
CA SER A 19 -18.01 2.37 -10.33
C SER A 19 -17.57 3.43 -9.31
N TRP A 20 -18.40 4.43 -9.14
CA TRP A 20 -18.22 5.39 -8.06
C TRP A 20 -18.31 4.67 -6.71
N VAL A 21 -17.44 5.02 -5.78
CA VAL A 21 -17.45 4.52 -4.41
C VAL A 21 -18.02 5.61 -3.52
N GLU A 22 -19.11 5.31 -2.86
CA GLU A 22 -19.76 6.23 -1.91
C GLU A 22 -19.01 6.23 -0.56
N GLY A 23 -19.25 7.27 0.25
CA GLY A 23 -18.67 7.42 1.58
C GLY A 23 -17.68 8.56 1.70
N GLU A 24 -16.97 8.59 2.82
CA GLU A 24 -15.93 9.58 3.14
C GLU A 24 -14.57 8.89 3.27
N THR A 25 -13.51 9.63 2.98
CA THR A 25 -12.16 9.09 3.23
C THR A 25 -11.90 8.92 4.72
N MET A 26 -11.13 7.91 5.08
CA MET A 26 -10.72 7.70 6.47
C MET A 26 -9.98 8.92 7.03
N SER A 27 -9.17 9.61 6.23
CA SER A 27 -8.48 10.83 6.63
C SER A 27 -9.48 11.93 7.05
N TYR A 28 -10.56 12.12 6.28
CA TYR A 28 -11.60 13.09 6.63
C TYR A 28 -12.33 12.69 7.92
N ILE A 29 -12.69 11.42 8.06
CA ILE A 29 -13.38 10.90 9.25
C ILE A 29 -12.49 11.06 10.50
N LEU A 30 -11.22 10.68 10.42
CA LEU A 30 -10.27 10.81 11.54
C LEU A 30 -10.06 12.27 11.97
N ALA A 31 -9.99 13.19 11.00
CA ALA A 31 -9.86 14.62 11.29
C ALA A 31 -11.09 15.21 11.99
N ASN A 32 -12.27 14.59 11.84
CA ASN A 32 -13.54 15.04 12.40
C ASN A 32 -14.10 14.07 13.46
N ALA A 33 -13.36 13.03 13.85
CA ALA A 33 -13.80 12.06 14.85
C ALA A 33 -13.99 12.74 16.22
N PRO A 34 -15.19 12.65 16.83
CA PRO A 34 -15.48 13.36 18.07
C PRO A 34 -14.80 12.75 19.30
N GLU A 35 -14.55 11.43 19.30
CA GLU A 35 -14.07 10.70 20.47
C GLU A 35 -12.98 9.67 20.10
N PRO A 36 -12.01 9.42 21.00
CA PRO A 36 -10.97 8.40 20.79
C PRO A 36 -11.53 6.98 20.57
N ALA A 37 -12.70 6.66 21.11
CA ALA A 37 -13.33 5.35 20.91
C ALA A 37 -13.75 5.13 19.46
N ASP A 38 -14.19 6.18 18.75
CA ASP A 38 -14.56 6.09 17.34
C ASP A 38 -13.34 5.78 16.48
N VAL A 39 -12.20 6.40 16.78
CA VAL A 39 -10.92 6.12 16.13
C VAL A 39 -10.51 4.65 16.32
N SER A 40 -10.64 4.12 17.54
CA SER A 40 -10.31 2.72 17.83
C SER A 40 -11.18 1.75 17.02
N ASN A 41 -12.47 2.03 16.88
CA ASN A 41 -13.38 1.22 16.09
C ASN A 41 -13.03 1.24 14.60
N ILE A 42 -12.68 2.41 14.07
CA ILE A 42 -12.25 2.55 12.66
C ILE A 42 -11.03 1.67 12.38
N TYR A 43 -9.99 1.74 13.22
CA TYR A 43 -8.79 0.90 13.04
C TYR A 43 -9.05 -0.59 13.25
N HIS A 44 -9.98 -0.95 14.13
CA HIS A 44 -10.41 -2.34 14.31
C HIS A 44 -11.06 -2.87 13.02
N ASP A 45 -12.03 -2.16 12.48
CA ASP A 45 -12.76 -2.57 11.26
C ASP A 45 -11.84 -2.57 10.03
N LEU A 46 -10.93 -1.60 9.97
CA LEU A 46 -9.88 -1.56 8.96
C LEU A 46 -8.97 -2.80 9.00
N GLY A 47 -8.56 -3.23 10.20
CA GLY A 47 -7.78 -4.45 10.38
C GLY A 47 -8.52 -5.69 9.86
N ILE A 48 -9.84 -5.77 10.10
CA ILE A 48 -10.68 -6.84 9.56
C ILE A 48 -10.72 -6.80 8.03
N ALA A 49 -10.98 -5.62 7.45
CA ALA A 49 -11.04 -5.45 5.99
C ALA A 49 -9.71 -5.78 5.31
N LEU A 50 -8.59 -5.35 5.92
CA LEU A 50 -7.25 -5.66 5.42
C LEU A 50 -6.94 -7.17 5.46
N ALA A 51 -7.30 -7.84 6.56
CA ALA A 51 -7.14 -9.29 6.66
C ALA A 51 -7.97 -10.04 5.60
N GLN A 52 -9.21 -9.58 5.33
CA GLN A 52 -10.06 -10.13 4.28
C GLN A 52 -9.46 -9.90 2.88
N PHE A 53 -8.90 -8.73 2.63
CA PHE A 53 -8.20 -8.42 1.37
C PHE A 53 -7.01 -9.37 1.17
N HIS A 54 -6.13 -9.51 2.17
CA HIS A 54 -4.98 -10.41 2.09
C HIS A 54 -5.41 -11.87 1.89
N GLN A 55 -6.46 -12.32 2.58
CA GLN A 55 -7.01 -13.68 2.39
C GLN A 55 -7.59 -13.88 0.98
N ALA A 56 -8.28 -12.89 0.45
CA ALA A 56 -8.79 -12.94 -0.92
C ALA A 56 -7.64 -12.99 -1.94
N ALA A 57 -6.58 -12.21 -1.71
CA ALA A 57 -5.37 -12.20 -2.52
C ALA A 57 -4.65 -13.55 -2.53
N ASP A 58 -4.62 -14.27 -1.41
CA ASP A 58 -4.03 -15.62 -1.32
C ASP A 58 -4.78 -16.66 -2.14
N ASN A 59 -6.09 -16.50 -2.25
CA ASN A 59 -6.94 -17.39 -3.03
C ASN A 59 -7.00 -17.01 -4.52
N TRP A 60 -6.46 -15.84 -4.89
CA TRP A 60 -6.44 -15.40 -6.27
C TRP A 60 -5.27 -16.02 -7.04
N GLN A 61 -5.56 -16.48 -8.24
CA GLN A 61 -4.54 -16.97 -9.17
C GLN A 61 -4.26 -15.89 -10.23
N PRO A 62 -3.13 -15.17 -10.11
CA PRO A 62 -2.79 -14.14 -11.07
C PRO A 62 -2.58 -14.74 -12.46
N PRO A 63 -3.01 -14.05 -13.53
CA PRO A 63 -2.69 -14.44 -14.90
C PRO A 63 -1.17 -14.52 -15.10
N ALA A 64 -0.71 -15.39 -16.02
CA ALA A 64 0.73 -15.60 -16.25
C ALA A 64 1.51 -14.31 -16.63
N GLN A 65 0.83 -13.35 -17.25
CA GLN A 65 1.39 -12.04 -17.61
C GLN A 65 1.30 -10.98 -16.49
N PHE A 66 0.74 -11.32 -15.33
CA PHE A 66 0.63 -10.39 -14.22
C PHE A 66 2.03 -10.06 -13.66
N GLN A 67 2.43 -8.82 -13.82
CA GLN A 67 3.71 -8.32 -13.36
C GLN A 67 3.49 -7.09 -12.50
N ARG A 68 4.01 -7.12 -11.29
CA ARG A 68 3.94 -6.02 -10.32
C ARG A 68 5.26 -5.88 -9.59
N HIS A 69 5.44 -4.75 -8.94
CA HIS A 69 6.57 -4.47 -8.07
C HIS A 69 6.71 -5.52 -6.97
N LYS A 70 7.91 -5.63 -6.44
CA LYS A 70 8.18 -6.44 -5.25
C LYS A 70 8.57 -5.51 -4.12
N TRP A 71 7.73 -5.49 -3.11
CA TRP A 71 7.93 -4.76 -1.86
C TRP A 71 8.62 -5.66 -0.83
N ASP A 72 9.65 -6.35 -1.29
CA ASP A 72 10.57 -7.12 -0.48
C ASP A 72 11.73 -6.23 0.02
N ARG A 73 12.71 -6.80 0.67
CA ARG A 73 13.88 -6.05 1.15
C ARG A 73 14.55 -5.23 0.05
N ASN A 74 14.72 -5.80 -1.14
CA ASN A 74 15.36 -5.09 -2.25
C ASN A 74 14.48 -3.96 -2.80
N GLY A 75 13.16 -4.20 -2.90
CA GLY A 75 12.20 -3.20 -3.34
C GLY A 75 12.01 -2.04 -2.36
N LEU A 76 12.18 -2.29 -1.06
CA LEU A 76 12.04 -1.26 -0.03
C LEU A 76 13.34 -0.48 0.21
N VAL A 77 14.47 -1.18 0.38
CA VAL A 77 15.73 -0.58 0.87
C VAL A 77 16.98 -1.09 0.15
N GLY A 78 16.82 -1.80 -0.96
CA GLY A 78 17.97 -2.28 -1.76
C GLY A 78 18.65 -1.14 -2.53
N GLU A 79 19.56 -1.51 -3.42
CA GLU A 79 20.32 -0.55 -4.24
C GLU A 79 19.45 0.26 -5.21
N GLN A 80 18.33 -0.29 -5.63
CA GLN A 80 17.35 0.35 -6.52
C GLN A 80 15.94 0.09 -6.00
N PRO A 81 15.54 0.76 -4.91
CA PRO A 81 14.21 0.58 -4.34
C PRO A 81 13.13 1.11 -5.27
N VAL A 82 11.91 0.60 -5.15
CA VAL A 82 10.78 0.90 -6.05
C VAL A 82 10.50 2.39 -6.11
N TRP A 83 10.48 3.08 -4.97
CA TRP A 83 10.26 4.53 -4.91
C TRP A 83 11.53 5.36 -5.06
N GLY A 84 12.65 4.74 -5.49
CA GLY A 84 13.91 5.42 -5.68
C GLY A 84 14.75 5.54 -4.40
N ARG A 85 15.96 6.02 -4.60
CA ARG A 85 16.98 6.15 -3.55
C ARG A 85 16.74 7.43 -2.75
N PHE A 86 15.91 7.36 -1.72
CA PHE A 86 15.52 8.52 -0.89
C PHE A 86 16.72 9.22 -0.24
N TRP A 87 17.82 8.50 0.01
CA TRP A 87 19.07 9.03 0.55
C TRP A 87 19.91 9.82 -0.47
N ASP A 88 19.56 9.76 -1.77
CA ASP A 88 20.24 10.50 -2.85
C ASP A 88 19.47 11.74 -3.29
N ASN A 89 18.41 12.12 -2.58
CA ASN A 89 17.69 13.36 -2.86
C ASN A 89 18.67 14.55 -2.80
N PRO A 90 18.76 15.38 -3.88
CA PRO A 90 19.71 16.47 -3.97
C PRO A 90 19.47 17.59 -2.94
N ASP A 91 18.25 17.71 -2.41
CA ASP A 91 17.88 18.75 -1.44
C ASP A 91 18.30 18.42 0.00
N LEU A 92 18.82 17.19 0.24
CA LEU A 92 19.26 16.78 1.57
C LEU A 92 20.55 17.48 1.98
N LEU A 93 20.56 17.96 3.23
CA LEU A 93 21.79 18.37 3.88
C LEU A 93 22.72 17.16 4.14
N PRO A 94 24.05 17.38 4.27
CA PRO A 94 24.99 16.25 4.46
C PRO A 94 24.63 15.35 5.67
N ASP A 95 24.21 15.95 6.79
CA ASP A 95 23.85 15.20 8.02
C ASP A 95 22.53 14.43 7.86
N GLU A 96 21.59 14.97 7.09
CA GLU A 96 20.33 14.29 6.77
C GLU A 96 20.61 13.08 5.86
N ARG A 97 21.40 13.26 4.82
CA ARG A 97 21.85 12.17 3.94
C ARG A 97 22.54 11.07 4.73
N TYR A 98 23.48 11.42 5.60
CA TYR A 98 24.17 10.46 6.46
C TYR A 98 23.19 9.68 7.33
N THR A 99 22.21 10.37 7.92
CA THR A 99 21.17 9.75 8.74
C THR A 99 20.33 8.78 7.93
N LEU A 100 19.90 9.16 6.72
CA LEU A 100 19.09 8.31 5.85
C LEU A 100 19.85 7.07 5.35
N ILE A 101 21.13 7.19 5.01
CA ILE A 101 21.99 6.05 4.66
C ILE A 101 22.08 5.08 5.85
N LYS A 102 22.32 5.60 7.06
CA LYS A 102 22.37 4.77 8.26
C LYS A 102 21.05 4.05 8.54
N VAL A 103 19.93 4.72 8.34
CA VAL A 103 18.59 4.11 8.47
C VAL A 103 18.40 3.02 7.42
N GLN A 104 18.78 3.27 6.15
CA GLN A 104 18.70 2.30 5.07
C GLN A 104 19.53 1.04 5.40
N ASP A 105 20.78 1.20 5.88
CA ASP A 105 21.63 0.10 6.29
C ASP A 105 21.00 -0.73 7.43
N GLN A 106 20.50 -0.07 8.45
CA GLN A 106 19.83 -0.72 9.59
C GLN A 106 18.57 -1.49 9.16
N MET A 107 17.75 -0.90 8.30
CA MET A 107 16.54 -1.56 7.77
C MET A 107 16.90 -2.76 6.89
N ASN A 108 17.92 -2.60 6.04
CA ASN A 108 18.41 -3.68 5.17
C ASN A 108 18.93 -4.86 5.98
N GLU A 109 19.70 -4.61 7.05
CA GLU A 109 20.16 -5.62 7.99
C GLU A 109 19.02 -6.31 8.71
N ALA A 110 18.09 -5.53 9.30
CA ALA A 110 16.93 -6.07 10.02
C ALA A 110 16.06 -6.95 9.11
N LEU A 111 15.73 -6.47 7.91
CA LEU A 111 14.94 -7.24 6.96
C LEU A 111 15.65 -8.50 6.48
N SER A 112 16.99 -8.48 6.34
CA SER A 112 17.77 -9.67 5.95
C SER A 112 17.64 -10.82 6.97
N HIS A 113 17.53 -10.49 8.25
CA HIS A 113 17.34 -11.48 9.32
C HIS A 113 15.89 -12.00 9.39
N LEU A 114 14.93 -11.24 8.89
CA LEU A 114 13.51 -11.57 8.92
C LEU A 114 13.02 -12.22 7.61
N GLU A 115 13.81 -12.19 6.54
CA GLU A 115 13.47 -12.83 5.26
C GLU A 115 13.13 -14.31 5.48
N GLY A 116 12.00 -14.75 4.92
CA GLY A 116 11.50 -16.12 5.08
C GLY A 116 10.68 -16.37 6.37
N THR A 117 10.65 -15.42 7.30
CA THR A 117 9.80 -15.49 8.51
C THR A 117 8.61 -14.53 8.46
N LEU A 118 8.72 -13.47 7.67
CA LEU A 118 7.64 -12.50 7.48
C LEU A 118 6.56 -13.05 6.56
N ASP A 119 5.32 -12.72 6.89
CA ASP A 119 4.18 -12.99 6.04
C ASP A 119 4.28 -12.15 4.75
N TYR A 120 4.21 -12.84 3.59
CA TYR A 120 4.47 -12.26 2.28
C TYR A 120 3.38 -12.67 1.30
N GLY A 121 2.85 -11.71 0.57
CA GLY A 121 1.78 -11.95 -0.41
C GLY A 121 1.53 -10.74 -1.28
N LEU A 122 0.40 -10.73 -1.99
CA LEU A 122 -0.06 -9.54 -2.69
C LEU A 122 -0.56 -8.53 -1.66
N ILE A 123 -0.07 -7.30 -1.75
CA ILE A 123 -0.37 -6.18 -0.85
C ILE A 123 -0.82 -4.96 -1.65
N HIS A 124 -1.47 -4.02 -0.99
CA HIS A 124 -1.85 -2.73 -1.58
C HIS A 124 -0.64 -1.80 -1.78
N ALA A 125 0.24 -1.79 -0.81
CA ALA A 125 1.51 -1.05 -0.73
C ALA A 125 1.39 0.48 -0.54
N ASP A 126 0.24 1.09 -0.80
CA ASP A 126 -0.05 2.51 -0.56
C ASP A 126 -1.38 2.70 0.19
N LEU A 127 -1.58 1.96 1.28
CA LEU A 127 -2.82 1.99 2.04
C LEU A 127 -2.82 3.15 3.05
N ILE A 128 -2.68 4.37 2.56
CA ILE A 128 -2.82 5.59 3.36
C ILE A 128 -4.31 5.89 3.65
N PRO A 129 -4.63 6.69 4.68
CA PRO A 129 -6.02 7.00 5.04
C PRO A 129 -6.86 7.65 3.92
N ASP A 130 -6.23 8.32 2.95
CA ASP A 130 -6.91 8.90 1.79
C ASP A 130 -7.35 7.84 0.77
N ASN A 131 -6.71 6.66 0.76
CA ASN A 131 -7.04 5.54 -0.10
C ASN A 131 -8.05 4.55 0.55
N VAL A 132 -8.62 4.93 1.69
CA VAL A 132 -9.63 4.13 2.41
C VAL A 132 -10.94 4.90 2.45
N MET A 133 -11.98 4.37 1.81
CA MET A 133 -13.35 4.90 1.86
C MET A 133 -14.17 4.15 2.90
N ILE A 134 -14.96 4.88 3.67
CA ILE A 134 -15.87 4.33 4.68
C ILE A 134 -17.28 4.83 4.40
N ASP A 135 -18.20 3.90 4.17
CA ASP A 135 -19.63 4.16 4.02
C ASP A 135 -20.42 3.23 4.96
N GLN A 136 -21.14 3.81 5.91
CA GLN A 136 -21.98 3.07 6.89
C GLN A 136 -21.27 1.90 7.56
N GLY A 137 -19.95 2.05 7.83
CA GLY A 137 -19.09 1.02 8.41
C GLY A 137 -18.51 0.01 7.41
N GLN A 138 -18.85 0.11 6.14
CA GLN A 138 -18.22 -0.67 5.08
C GLN A 138 -16.94 0.03 4.62
N ILE A 139 -15.85 -0.73 4.58
CA ILE A 139 -14.55 -0.24 4.13
C ILE A 139 -14.28 -0.69 2.70
N THR A 140 -13.84 0.24 1.87
CA THR A 140 -13.42 0.00 0.49
C THR A 140 -12.04 0.61 0.26
N PHE A 141 -11.12 -0.17 -0.28
CA PHE A 141 -9.79 0.30 -0.66
C PHE A 141 -9.80 0.85 -2.08
N LEU A 142 -9.07 1.95 -2.28
CA LEU A 142 -8.92 2.64 -3.56
C LEU A 142 -7.43 2.68 -3.94
N ASP A 143 -7.17 2.95 -5.21
CA ASP A 143 -5.83 3.23 -5.73
C ASP A 143 -4.83 2.06 -5.54
N PHE A 144 -4.98 1.06 -6.38
CA PHE A 144 -4.11 -0.13 -6.42
C PHE A 144 -2.90 0.04 -7.35
N ASP A 145 -2.50 1.27 -7.66
CA ASP A 145 -1.41 1.53 -8.61
C ASP A 145 -0.06 1.00 -8.11
N ASP A 146 0.19 1.05 -6.80
CA ASP A 146 1.38 0.50 -6.16
C ASP A 146 1.26 -0.97 -5.73
N CYS A 147 0.08 -1.57 -5.93
CA CYS A 147 -0.17 -2.97 -5.56
C CYS A 147 0.91 -3.90 -6.11
N GLY A 148 1.43 -4.77 -5.27
CA GLY A 148 2.50 -5.69 -5.64
C GLY A 148 2.73 -6.79 -4.61
N PHE A 149 3.74 -7.62 -4.82
CA PHE A 149 4.08 -8.66 -3.88
C PHE A 149 5.04 -8.15 -2.81
N GLY A 150 4.67 -8.26 -1.54
CA GLY A 150 5.47 -7.68 -0.45
C GLY A 150 5.16 -8.25 0.92
N PHE A 151 5.84 -7.72 1.92
CA PHE A 151 5.57 -8.02 3.33
C PHE A 151 4.23 -7.41 3.73
N ARG A 152 3.27 -8.21 4.24
CA ARG A 152 1.94 -7.71 4.65
C ARG A 152 2.00 -6.66 5.76
N LEU A 153 3.05 -6.70 6.57
CA LEU A 153 3.32 -5.63 7.54
C LEU A 153 3.52 -4.25 6.90
N PHE A 154 3.86 -4.19 5.61
CA PHE A 154 4.03 -2.92 4.92
C PHE A 154 2.69 -2.20 4.73
N ASP A 155 1.60 -2.91 4.41
CA ASP A 155 0.25 -2.32 4.39
C ASP A 155 -0.15 -1.75 5.75
N ILE A 156 0.20 -2.44 6.84
CA ILE A 156 -0.07 -1.93 8.18
C ILE A 156 0.76 -0.69 8.46
N ALA A 157 2.02 -0.65 8.01
CA ALA A 157 2.89 0.51 8.19
C ALA A 157 2.37 1.74 7.43
N THR A 158 1.92 1.59 6.17
CA THR A 158 1.39 2.70 5.36
C THR A 158 0.13 3.31 5.96
N ILE A 159 -0.76 2.50 6.51
CA ILE A 159 -1.99 2.95 7.20
C ILE A 159 -1.69 3.79 8.46
N LEU A 160 -0.58 3.51 9.15
CA LEU A 160 -0.21 4.20 10.37
C LEU A 160 0.60 5.48 10.13
N LEU A 161 0.98 5.76 8.88
CA LEU A 161 1.62 7.03 8.52
C LEU A 161 0.59 8.16 8.59
N LYS A 162 0.95 9.22 9.27
CA LYS A 162 0.14 10.44 9.41
C LYS A 162 0.67 11.53 8.49
#